data_ea48885a604bf0343272f03d3d5c11ec
#
_entry.id   ea48885a604bf0343272f03d3d5c11ec
#
_cell.length_a   1.000
_cell.length_b   1.000
_cell.length_c   1.000
_cell.angle_alpha   90.00
_cell.angle_beta   90.00
_cell.angle_gamma   90.00
#
_symmetry.space_group_name_H-M   'P 1'
#
loop_
_entity.id
_entity.type
_entity.pdbx_description
1 polymer ?
#
loop_
_entity_poly.entity_id
_entity_poly.type
_entity_poly.pdbx_seq_one_letter_code
_entity_poly.pdbx_strand_id
1 'polypeptide(L)'
;MKKLYIAEKPSVAQEFAKALKIRAARKDGYLEGEEAVVTWCVGHLVTMSYPEVYNASYKKWSLATLPFLPENFLYEVIPATKKQFKVVSTLLNRKDIDVIYVCTDSGREGEYIYRLVEQEAHVQGKKRLRVWIDSQTEEEILHGIATAKDLSAYDNLASAAYLRAKEDYLMGINFSRLLSLKYGQSISSCMGTRYTVISVGRVMTCVLGMIVRREREIRQFVKMPFYRVLSSMVCGESTIEGEFRAVKGSAYFQSPKLYKENGFKEKEEAQKLIAVLKEGTSPLTCRIVSIEKKKEKKNEIQPIVFEPEEEEVRMGRPTVLLADQKKTIQGILRYEGNNQLSDLKIDTFPYVIGSA
;
A
#
# COMPACT_ATOMS: atom_id res chain seq x y z
N MET A 1 -42.08 -11.05 2.05
CA MET A 1 -41.04 -10.32 2.82
C MET A 1 -39.78 -10.26 2.01
N LYS A 2 -39.13 -9.10 1.90
CA LYS A 2 -37.94 -8.88 1.04
C LYS A 2 -36.65 -8.91 1.86
N LYS A 3 -35.56 -9.24 1.19
CA LYS A 3 -34.20 -9.13 1.71
C LYS A 3 -33.56 -7.83 1.23
N LEU A 4 -32.88 -7.12 2.13
CA LEU A 4 -32.12 -5.92 1.77
C LEU A 4 -30.61 -6.23 1.76
N TYR A 5 -29.95 -5.91 0.68
CA TYR A 5 -28.50 -5.98 0.56
C TYR A 5 -27.95 -4.56 0.51
N ILE A 6 -27.04 -4.23 1.41
CA ILE A 6 -26.41 -2.90 1.47
C ILE A 6 -24.91 -3.00 1.20
N ALA A 7 -24.47 -2.48 0.08
CA ALA A 7 -23.08 -2.44 -0.33
C ALA A 7 -22.40 -1.11 0.05
N GLU A 8 -21.09 -1.05 -0.01
CA GLU A 8 -20.33 0.19 0.25
C GLU A 8 -20.39 1.18 -0.92
N LYS A 9 -20.42 0.65 -2.16
CA LYS A 9 -20.38 1.45 -3.40
C LYS A 9 -21.39 0.98 -4.43
N PRO A 10 -21.84 1.87 -5.35
CA PRO A 10 -22.80 1.51 -6.39
C PRO A 10 -22.35 0.35 -7.29
N SER A 11 -21.04 0.27 -7.61
CA SER A 11 -20.48 -0.80 -8.45
C SER A 11 -20.60 -2.15 -7.76
N VAL A 12 -20.29 -2.23 -6.47
CA VAL A 12 -20.42 -3.46 -5.66
C VAL A 12 -21.88 -3.89 -5.58
N ALA A 13 -22.82 -2.96 -5.38
CA ALA A 13 -24.24 -3.25 -5.38
C ALA A 13 -24.73 -3.88 -6.69
N GLN A 14 -24.19 -3.43 -7.83
CA GLN A 14 -24.50 -4.01 -9.14
C GLN A 14 -24.00 -5.44 -9.28
N GLU A 15 -22.78 -5.75 -8.78
CA GLU A 15 -22.25 -7.12 -8.80
C GLU A 15 -23.09 -8.05 -7.90
N PHE A 16 -23.53 -7.59 -6.72
CA PHE A 16 -24.47 -8.34 -5.89
C PHE A 16 -25.80 -8.60 -6.60
N ALA A 17 -26.40 -7.58 -7.23
CA ALA A 17 -27.64 -7.74 -7.98
C ALA A 17 -27.53 -8.72 -9.15
N LYS A 18 -26.38 -8.70 -9.83
CA LYS A 18 -26.06 -9.62 -10.93
C LYS A 18 -25.85 -11.05 -10.42
N ALA A 19 -25.04 -11.26 -9.39
CA ALA A 19 -24.79 -12.57 -8.79
C ALA A 19 -26.08 -13.22 -8.26
N LEU A 20 -26.96 -12.43 -7.66
CA LEU A 20 -28.27 -12.86 -7.18
C LEU A 20 -29.33 -13.00 -8.30
N LYS A 21 -28.98 -12.69 -9.55
CA LYS A 21 -29.88 -12.72 -10.72
C LYS A 21 -31.19 -11.94 -10.48
N ILE A 22 -31.11 -10.85 -9.74
CA ILE A 22 -32.28 -10.03 -9.41
C ILE A 22 -32.72 -9.27 -10.67
N ARG A 23 -33.92 -9.58 -11.16
CA ARG A 23 -34.58 -8.75 -12.19
C ARG A 23 -35.07 -7.45 -11.53
N ALA A 24 -34.18 -6.51 -11.38
CA ALA A 24 -34.43 -5.30 -10.62
C ALA A 24 -34.79 -4.11 -11.48
N ALA A 25 -35.83 -3.37 -11.09
CA ALA A 25 -36.03 -2.02 -11.56
C ALA A 25 -35.05 -1.06 -10.88
N ARG A 26 -34.36 -0.25 -11.69
CA ARG A 26 -33.46 0.79 -11.16
C ARG A 26 -34.29 1.95 -10.61
N LYS A 27 -34.07 2.26 -9.36
CA LYS A 27 -34.64 3.40 -8.64
C LYS A 27 -33.53 4.40 -8.30
N ASP A 28 -33.91 5.57 -7.82
CA ASP A 28 -32.92 6.55 -7.34
C ASP A 28 -32.29 6.06 -6.03
N GLY A 29 -31.03 5.66 -6.10
CA GLY A 29 -30.25 5.18 -4.96
C GLY A 29 -30.39 3.69 -4.60
N TYR A 30 -31.15 2.89 -5.34
CA TYR A 30 -31.27 1.45 -5.11
C TYR A 30 -31.81 0.68 -6.31
N LEU A 31 -31.74 -0.65 -6.26
CA LEU A 31 -32.31 -1.60 -7.20
C LEU A 31 -33.40 -2.41 -6.48
N GLU A 32 -34.56 -2.59 -7.08
CA GLU A 32 -35.66 -3.32 -6.44
C GLU A 32 -36.21 -4.41 -7.34
N GLY A 33 -36.18 -5.64 -6.84
CA GLY A 33 -36.80 -6.82 -7.42
C GLY A 33 -37.98 -7.28 -6.56
N GLU A 34 -38.56 -8.43 -6.91
CA GLU A 34 -39.73 -9.01 -6.21
C GLU A 34 -39.37 -9.44 -4.77
N GLU A 35 -38.22 -10.14 -4.58
CA GLU A 35 -37.81 -10.71 -3.31
C GLU A 35 -36.65 -9.98 -2.63
N ALA A 36 -35.99 -9.08 -3.35
CA ALA A 36 -34.76 -8.44 -2.89
C ALA A 36 -34.67 -6.97 -3.30
N VAL A 37 -34.06 -6.20 -2.43
CA VAL A 37 -33.66 -4.81 -2.65
C VAL A 37 -32.16 -4.71 -2.46
N VAL A 38 -31.47 -4.03 -3.37
CA VAL A 38 -30.04 -3.77 -3.25
C VAL A 38 -29.82 -2.27 -3.23
N THR A 39 -29.15 -1.78 -2.20
CA THR A 39 -28.76 -0.37 -2.07
C THR A 39 -27.28 -0.26 -1.74
N TRP A 40 -26.79 0.95 -1.63
CA TRP A 40 -25.36 1.22 -1.40
C TRP A 40 -25.16 2.48 -0.57
N CYS A 41 -24.03 2.52 0.10
CA CYS A 41 -23.43 3.75 0.55
C CYS A 41 -22.64 4.41 -0.61
N VAL A 42 -22.06 5.56 -0.39
CA VAL A 42 -21.10 6.21 -1.32
C VAL A 42 -19.80 6.46 -0.59
N GLY A 43 -19.30 5.43 0.11
CA GLY A 43 -18.37 5.54 1.21
C GLY A 43 -19.12 5.97 2.48
N HIS A 44 -18.55 6.87 3.28
CA HIS A 44 -19.22 7.37 4.49
C HIS A 44 -20.46 8.20 4.17
N LEU A 45 -21.57 7.87 4.80
CA LEU A 45 -22.80 8.67 4.81
C LEU A 45 -22.95 9.49 6.10
N VAL A 46 -22.27 9.03 7.15
CA VAL A 46 -22.29 9.61 8.50
C VAL A 46 -20.85 9.85 8.95
N THR A 47 -20.63 10.92 9.68
CA THR A 47 -19.33 11.30 10.24
C THR A 47 -19.47 11.80 11.67
N MET A 48 -18.36 11.86 12.42
CA MET A 48 -18.35 12.58 13.69
C MET A 48 -18.54 14.07 13.47
N SER A 49 -19.39 14.68 14.29
CA SER A 49 -19.69 16.12 14.22
C SER A 49 -18.48 16.97 14.56
N TYR A 50 -18.33 18.11 13.88
CA TYR A 50 -17.25 19.04 14.16
C TYR A 50 -17.38 19.65 15.57
N PRO A 51 -16.28 20.14 16.18
CA PRO A 51 -16.27 20.69 17.54
C PRO A 51 -17.28 21.82 17.78
N GLU A 52 -17.60 22.62 16.77
CA GLU A 52 -18.59 23.71 16.86
C GLU A 52 -20.03 23.23 17.10
N VAL A 53 -20.33 21.97 16.82
CA VAL A 53 -21.63 21.36 17.13
C VAL A 53 -21.78 21.13 18.64
N TYR A 54 -20.67 20.85 19.34
CA TYR A 54 -20.64 20.69 20.79
C TYR A 54 -20.74 22.04 21.53
N ASN A 55 -20.00 23.04 21.02
CA ASN A 55 -20.06 24.41 21.55
C ASN A 55 -19.60 25.39 20.48
N ALA A 56 -20.39 26.45 20.27
CA ALA A 56 -20.10 27.49 19.27
C ALA A 56 -18.74 28.19 19.46
N SER A 57 -18.18 28.18 20.68
CA SER A 57 -16.84 28.73 20.95
C SER A 57 -15.73 28.02 20.20
N TYR A 58 -15.90 26.74 19.87
CA TYR A 58 -14.93 25.96 19.09
C TYR A 58 -14.89 26.34 17.60
N LYS A 59 -15.82 27.16 17.10
CA LYS A 59 -15.80 27.65 15.72
C LYS A 59 -14.58 28.52 15.45
N LYS A 60 -14.19 29.36 16.42
CA LYS A 60 -12.97 30.17 16.36
C LYS A 60 -11.82 29.39 17.00
N TRP A 61 -10.85 29.02 16.21
CA TRP A 61 -9.68 28.31 16.73
C TRP A 61 -8.88 29.17 17.70
N SER A 62 -8.57 28.63 18.87
CA SER A 62 -7.81 29.30 19.92
C SER A 62 -7.04 28.25 20.74
N LEU A 63 -5.86 28.61 21.21
CA LEU A 63 -5.09 27.75 22.13
C LEU A 63 -5.84 27.52 23.45
N ALA A 64 -6.66 28.49 23.88
CA ALA A 64 -7.48 28.37 25.09
C ALA A 64 -8.59 27.32 25.00
N THR A 65 -8.96 26.90 23.80
CA THR A 65 -10.00 25.88 23.55
C THR A 65 -9.42 24.52 23.23
N LEU A 66 -8.12 24.30 23.45
CA LEU A 66 -7.44 23.04 23.25
C LEU A 66 -6.93 22.48 24.59
N PRO A 67 -6.91 21.14 24.78
CA PRO A 67 -7.41 20.13 23.84
C PRO A 67 -8.94 20.05 23.82
N PHE A 68 -9.51 19.75 22.65
CA PHE A 68 -10.91 19.37 22.52
C PHE A 68 -11.04 17.86 22.82
N LEU A 69 -11.72 17.52 23.93
CA LEU A 69 -11.92 16.14 24.40
C LEU A 69 -13.40 15.98 24.81
N PRO A 70 -14.29 15.62 23.88
CA PRO A 70 -15.70 15.43 24.21
C PRO A 70 -15.92 14.16 25.03
N GLU A 71 -16.78 14.22 26.03
CA GLU A 71 -17.20 13.05 26.79
C GLU A 71 -18.02 12.08 25.93
N ASN A 72 -18.92 12.62 25.12
CA ASN A 72 -19.75 11.87 24.20
C ASN A 72 -19.46 12.32 22.76
N PHE A 73 -19.28 11.35 21.85
CA PHE A 73 -19.10 11.64 20.44
C PHE A 73 -20.44 11.78 19.74
N LEU A 74 -20.67 12.93 19.11
CA LEU A 74 -21.84 13.21 18.28
C LEU A 74 -21.55 12.83 16.84
N TYR A 75 -22.57 12.36 16.16
CA TYR A 75 -22.50 11.97 14.75
C TYR A 75 -23.51 12.75 13.95
N GLU A 76 -23.24 12.96 12.68
CA GLU A 76 -24.13 13.67 11.77
C GLU A 76 -24.03 13.12 10.35
N VAL A 77 -25.15 13.23 9.61
CA VAL A 77 -25.17 12.86 8.19
C VAL A 77 -24.38 13.87 7.39
N ILE A 78 -23.45 13.39 6.58
CA ILE A 78 -22.63 14.21 5.70
C ILE A 78 -23.54 14.96 4.72
N PRO A 79 -23.49 16.31 4.66
CA PRO A 79 -24.42 17.10 3.84
C PRO A 79 -24.47 16.69 2.37
N ALA A 80 -23.32 16.39 1.78
CA ALA A 80 -23.21 15.97 0.39
C ALA A 80 -23.86 14.62 0.08
N THR A 81 -24.02 13.75 1.09
CA THR A 81 -24.58 12.40 0.95
C THR A 81 -25.99 12.26 1.51
N LYS A 82 -26.58 13.36 1.99
CA LYS A 82 -27.89 13.38 2.68
C LYS A 82 -29.00 12.72 1.84
N LYS A 83 -28.99 12.89 0.53
CA LYS A 83 -29.96 12.26 -0.37
C LYS A 83 -29.87 10.73 -0.31
N GLN A 84 -28.65 10.19 -0.42
CA GLN A 84 -28.43 8.74 -0.38
C GLN A 84 -28.69 8.18 1.03
N PHE A 85 -28.29 8.89 2.08
CA PHE A 85 -28.61 8.50 3.45
C PHE A 85 -30.13 8.37 3.66
N LYS A 86 -30.94 9.33 3.17
CA LYS A 86 -32.41 9.25 3.27
C LYS A 86 -32.95 8.00 2.57
N VAL A 87 -32.43 7.65 1.39
CA VAL A 87 -32.82 6.42 0.69
C VAL A 87 -32.50 5.19 1.53
N VAL A 88 -31.25 5.07 1.97
CA VAL A 88 -30.76 3.94 2.76
C VAL A 88 -31.53 3.82 4.08
N SER A 89 -31.69 4.91 4.83
CA SER A 89 -32.46 4.93 6.08
C SER A 89 -33.92 4.51 5.88
N THR A 90 -34.56 4.97 4.79
CA THR A 90 -35.94 4.57 4.46
C THR A 90 -35.99 3.06 4.18
N LEU A 91 -35.06 2.51 3.41
CA LEU A 91 -35.01 1.09 3.08
C LEU A 91 -34.74 0.22 4.30
N LEU A 92 -33.80 0.61 5.16
CA LEU A 92 -33.51 -0.10 6.41
C LEU A 92 -34.69 -0.22 7.33
N ASN A 93 -35.62 0.75 7.31
CA ASN A 93 -36.81 0.81 8.16
C ASN A 93 -38.12 0.35 7.46
N ARG A 94 -38.04 -0.14 6.21
CA ARG A 94 -39.23 -0.63 5.48
C ARG A 94 -39.82 -1.85 6.17
N LYS A 95 -41.14 -1.87 6.29
CA LYS A 95 -41.87 -2.94 6.99
C LYS A 95 -41.85 -4.28 6.26
N ASP A 96 -41.71 -4.28 4.94
CA ASP A 96 -41.63 -5.48 4.09
C ASP A 96 -40.23 -6.09 4.00
N ILE A 97 -39.23 -5.48 4.67
CA ILE A 97 -37.88 -6.01 4.79
C ILE A 97 -37.67 -6.65 6.15
N ASP A 98 -37.32 -7.92 6.17
CA ASP A 98 -37.06 -8.69 7.39
C ASP A 98 -35.59 -8.85 7.70
N VAL A 99 -34.79 -9.06 6.66
CA VAL A 99 -33.38 -9.39 6.79
C VAL A 99 -32.54 -8.39 6.03
N ILE A 100 -31.54 -7.87 6.69
CA ILE A 100 -30.53 -6.97 6.13
C ILE A 100 -29.22 -7.74 5.99
N TYR A 101 -28.73 -7.87 4.76
CA TYR A 101 -27.40 -8.36 4.46
C TYR A 101 -26.43 -7.19 4.34
N VAL A 102 -25.46 -7.14 5.23
CA VAL A 102 -24.42 -6.11 5.28
C VAL A 102 -23.28 -6.53 4.39
N CYS A 103 -23.20 -5.93 3.21
CA CYS A 103 -22.26 -6.25 2.13
C CYS A 103 -21.25 -5.11 1.89
N THR A 104 -20.95 -4.31 2.91
CA THR A 104 -19.82 -3.37 2.89
C THR A 104 -18.50 -4.12 2.91
N ASP A 105 -17.42 -3.48 2.49
CA ASP A 105 -16.09 -4.10 2.35
C ASP A 105 -15.70 -4.90 3.60
N SER A 106 -15.04 -6.05 3.42
CA SER A 106 -14.66 -6.97 4.49
C SER A 106 -13.47 -6.43 5.28
N GLY A 107 -13.77 -5.57 6.25
CA GLY A 107 -12.76 -4.89 7.05
C GLY A 107 -13.35 -3.94 8.09
N ARG A 108 -12.48 -3.36 8.90
CA ARG A 108 -12.86 -2.38 9.93
C ARG A 108 -13.61 -1.19 9.37
N GLU A 109 -13.20 -0.70 8.19
CA GLU A 109 -13.81 0.48 7.58
C GLU A 109 -15.24 0.19 7.11
N GLY A 110 -15.44 -0.91 6.38
CA GLY A 110 -16.79 -1.30 5.95
C GLY A 110 -17.72 -1.61 7.10
N GLU A 111 -17.22 -2.18 8.21
CA GLU A 111 -18.00 -2.38 9.44
C GLU A 111 -18.41 -1.04 10.06
N TYR A 112 -17.47 -0.08 10.15
CA TYR A 112 -17.71 1.25 10.70
C TYR A 112 -18.74 2.03 9.87
N ILE A 113 -18.63 2.01 8.54
CA ILE A 113 -19.57 2.68 7.64
C ILE A 113 -21.00 2.18 7.90
N TYR A 114 -21.20 0.86 7.92
CA TYR A 114 -22.54 0.32 8.12
C TYR A 114 -23.10 0.62 9.52
N ARG A 115 -22.29 0.41 10.58
CA ARG A 115 -22.74 0.64 11.97
C ARG A 115 -23.17 2.07 12.22
N LEU A 116 -22.45 3.04 11.64
CA LEU A 116 -22.87 4.45 11.74
C LEU A 116 -24.18 4.71 11.01
N VAL A 117 -24.37 4.13 9.84
CA VAL A 117 -25.62 4.28 9.08
C VAL A 117 -26.79 3.64 9.82
N GLU A 118 -26.59 2.47 10.40
CA GLU A 118 -27.61 1.78 11.20
C GLU A 118 -28.00 2.58 12.44
N GLN A 119 -26.99 3.13 13.15
CA GLN A 119 -27.18 3.98 14.32
C GLN A 119 -28.01 5.22 13.98
N GLU A 120 -27.62 5.97 12.96
CA GLU A 120 -28.28 7.22 12.56
C GLU A 120 -29.67 6.98 11.90
N ALA A 121 -29.83 5.81 11.29
CA ALA A 121 -31.16 5.40 10.76
C ALA A 121 -32.09 4.85 11.83
N HIS A 122 -31.64 4.67 13.08
CA HIS A 122 -32.37 4.14 14.22
C HIS A 122 -33.03 2.79 13.91
N VAL A 123 -32.32 1.88 13.29
CA VAL A 123 -32.82 0.57 12.85
C VAL A 123 -33.14 -0.31 14.06
N GLN A 124 -34.33 -0.85 14.13
CA GLN A 124 -34.77 -1.75 15.21
C GLN A 124 -35.51 -2.98 14.67
N GLY A 125 -35.42 -4.08 15.41
CA GLY A 125 -36.20 -5.28 15.16
C GLY A 125 -35.93 -6.02 13.86
N LYS A 126 -34.77 -5.78 13.21
CA LYS A 126 -34.39 -6.44 11.97
C LYS A 126 -33.32 -7.49 12.21
N LYS A 127 -33.37 -8.61 11.51
CA LYS A 127 -32.28 -9.57 11.45
C LYS A 127 -31.17 -9.00 10.57
N ARG A 128 -29.90 -9.00 11.04
CA ARG A 128 -28.75 -8.46 10.34
C ARG A 128 -27.72 -9.54 10.16
N LEU A 129 -27.32 -9.76 8.92
CA LEU A 129 -26.33 -10.76 8.54
C LEU A 129 -25.17 -10.10 7.84
N ARG A 130 -23.95 -10.32 8.34
CA ARG A 130 -22.72 -9.80 7.77
C ARG A 130 -22.18 -10.75 6.70
N VAL A 131 -22.10 -10.26 5.48
CA VAL A 131 -21.46 -10.94 4.36
C VAL A 131 -19.98 -10.60 4.40
N TRP A 132 -19.13 -11.64 4.36
CA TRP A 132 -17.68 -11.49 4.39
C TRP A 132 -17.08 -12.19 3.19
N ILE A 133 -16.50 -11.41 2.28
CA ILE A 133 -15.97 -11.88 0.99
C ILE A 133 -14.61 -11.24 0.72
N ASP A 134 -13.71 -11.96 0.06
CA ASP A 134 -12.38 -11.49 -0.31
C ASP A 134 -12.32 -11.04 -1.78
N SER A 135 -13.32 -11.40 -2.58
CA SER A 135 -13.45 -10.96 -3.98
C SER A 135 -14.91 -10.74 -4.36
N GLN A 136 -15.16 -10.07 -5.50
CA GLN A 136 -16.51 -9.77 -6.00
C GLN A 136 -16.91 -10.69 -7.17
N THR A 137 -16.38 -11.91 -7.22
CA THR A 137 -16.83 -12.92 -8.18
C THR A 137 -18.23 -13.44 -7.82
N GLU A 138 -19.01 -13.89 -8.80
CA GLU A 138 -20.36 -14.43 -8.57
C GLU A 138 -20.33 -15.57 -7.53
N GLU A 139 -19.39 -16.47 -7.66
CA GLU A 139 -19.20 -17.62 -6.75
C GLU A 139 -18.94 -17.16 -5.31
N GLU A 140 -18.02 -16.21 -5.10
CA GLU A 140 -17.66 -15.71 -3.78
C GLU A 140 -18.79 -14.91 -3.14
N ILE A 141 -19.53 -14.11 -3.92
CA ILE A 141 -20.71 -13.39 -3.44
C ILE A 141 -21.78 -14.36 -2.95
N LEU A 142 -22.11 -15.40 -3.72
CA LEU A 142 -23.11 -16.39 -3.34
C LEU A 142 -22.67 -17.20 -2.11
N HIS A 143 -21.38 -17.59 -2.06
CA HIS A 143 -20.80 -18.24 -0.89
C HIS A 143 -20.89 -17.36 0.36
N GLY A 144 -20.46 -16.09 0.25
CA GLY A 144 -20.50 -15.14 1.36
C GLY A 144 -21.90 -14.87 1.89
N ILE A 145 -22.93 -14.86 1.01
CA ILE A 145 -24.32 -14.73 1.42
C ILE A 145 -24.81 -16.00 2.15
N ALA A 146 -24.42 -17.20 1.64
CA ALA A 146 -24.81 -18.47 2.23
C ALA A 146 -24.17 -18.69 3.61
N THR A 147 -22.96 -18.19 3.81
CA THR A 147 -22.18 -18.31 5.06
C THR A 147 -22.25 -17.07 5.96
N ALA A 148 -23.10 -16.10 5.62
CA ALA A 148 -23.23 -14.85 6.36
C ALA A 148 -23.60 -15.10 7.83
N LYS A 149 -22.81 -14.48 8.73
CA LYS A 149 -22.98 -14.61 10.18
C LYS A 149 -23.84 -13.48 10.72
N ASP A 150 -24.42 -13.69 11.89
CA ASP A 150 -25.08 -12.61 12.61
C ASP A 150 -24.11 -11.43 12.82
N LEU A 151 -24.62 -10.21 12.69
CA LEU A 151 -23.82 -9.01 12.78
C LEU A 151 -23.09 -8.88 14.13
N SER A 152 -23.65 -9.43 15.20
CA SER A 152 -23.04 -9.43 16.54
C SER A 152 -21.71 -10.18 16.61
N ALA A 153 -21.48 -11.14 15.72
CA ALA A 153 -20.18 -11.82 15.63
C ALA A 153 -19.03 -10.86 15.30
N TYR A 154 -19.33 -9.65 14.85
CA TYR A 154 -18.36 -8.62 14.47
C TYR A 154 -18.32 -7.42 15.43
N ASP A 155 -18.93 -7.52 16.62
CA ASP A 155 -18.98 -6.40 17.58
C ASP A 155 -17.59 -5.96 18.07
N ASN A 156 -16.66 -6.89 18.27
CA ASN A 156 -15.29 -6.54 18.61
C ASN A 156 -14.58 -5.78 17.47
N LEU A 157 -14.85 -6.17 16.23
CA LEU A 157 -14.32 -5.47 15.05
C LEU A 157 -14.91 -4.07 14.94
N ALA A 158 -16.24 -3.94 15.17
CA ALA A 158 -16.92 -2.65 15.22
C ALA A 158 -16.34 -1.76 16.32
N SER A 159 -16.16 -2.27 17.52
CA SER A 159 -15.55 -1.53 18.63
C SER A 159 -14.14 -1.04 18.31
N ALA A 160 -13.30 -1.88 17.71
CA ALA A 160 -11.97 -1.49 17.25
C ALA A 160 -12.02 -0.41 16.17
N ALA A 161 -13.00 -0.46 15.26
CA ALA A 161 -13.21 0.53 14.22
C ALA A 161 -13.65 1.89 14.81
N TYR A 162 -14.58 1.89 15.74
CA TYR A 162 -15.00 3.11 16.47
C TYR A 162 -13.86 3.74 17.26
N LEU A 163 -13.08 2.95 17.98
CA LEU A 163 -11.93 3.45 18.75
C LEU A 163 -10.89 4.09 17.83
N ARG A 164 -10.57 3.44 16.73
CA ARG A 164 -9.64 3.99 15.73
C ARG A 164 -10.14 5.31 15.13
N ALA A 165 -11.41 5.38 14.76
CA ALA A 165 -12.00 6.59 14.21
C ALA A 165 -11.97 7.76 15.22
N LYS A 166 -12.28 7.49 16.49
CA LYS A 166 -12.21 8.47 17.58
C LYS A 166 -10.77 8.96 17.82
N GLU A 167 -9.80 8.05 17.82
CA GLU A 167 -8.39 8.38 17.92
C GLU A 167 -7.94 9.30 16.78
N ASP A 168 -8.21 8.90 15.52
CA ASP A 168 -7.86 9.69 14.34
C ASP A 168 -8.54 11.07 14.36
N TYR A 169 -9.80 11.14 14.80
CA TYR A 169 -10.55 12.39 14.95
C TYR A 169 -9.93 13.33 16.00
N LEU A 170 -9.68 12.81 17.21
CA LEU A 170 -9.11 13.62 18.31
C LEU A 170 -7.71 14.11 17.97
N MET A 171 -6.85 13.25 17.46
CA MET A 171 -5.51 13.64 17.03
C MET A 171 -5.57 14.63 15.88
N GLY A 172 -6.37 14.36 14.86
CA GLY A 172 -6.54 15.23 13.71
C GLY A 172 -6.99 16.63 14.10
N ILE A 173 -8.06 16.77 14.87
CA ILE A 173 -8.61 18.05 15.30
C ILE A 173 -7.62 18.82 16.17
N ASN A 174 -7.12 18.21 17.24
CA ASN A 174 -6.30 18.90 18.22
C ASN A 174 -4.94 19.33 17.66
N PHE A 175 -4.22 18.43 17.01
CA PHE A 175 -2.89 18.73 16.49
C PHE A 175 -2.93 19.62 15.25
N SER A 176 -3.94 19.47 14.36
CA SER A 176 -4.08 20.38 13.22
C SER A 176 -4.34 21.81 13.69
N ARG A 177 -5.24 22.00 14.66
CA ARG A 177 -5.50 23.32 15.23
C ARG A 177 -4.28 23.89 15.95
N LEU A 178 -3.64 23.08 16.80
CA LEU A 178 -2.44 23.49 17.54
C LEU A 178 -1.30 23.96 16.62
N LEU A 179 -0.94 23.14 15.63
CA LEU A 179 0.15 23.47 14.73
C LEU A 179 -0.19 24.63 13.81
N SER A 180 -1.43 24.70 13.32
CA SER A 180 -1.87 25.85 12.50
C SER A 180 -1.83 27.16 13.28
N LEU A 181 -2.27 27.17 14.54
CA LEU A 181 -2.21 28.35 15.39
C LEU A 181 -0.79 28.78 15.73
N LYS A 182 0.12 27.81 15.95
CA LYS A 182 1.52 28.11 16.29
C LYS A 182 2.39 28.48 15.09
N TYR A 183 2.23 27.79 13.98
CA TYR A 183 3.18 27.85 12.86
C TYR A 183 2.55 28.26 11.52
N GLY A 184 1.21 28.28 11.42
CA GLY A 184 0.51 28.59 10.18
C GLY A 184 0.88 29.94 9.59
N GLN A 185 1.02 30.98 10.41
CA GLN A 185 1.42 32.32 9.97
C GLN A 185 2.86 32.37 9.45
N SER A 186 3.79 31.70 10.14
CA SER A 186 5.20 31.66 9.73
C SER A 186 5.38 30.93 8.40
N ILE A 187 4.68 29.82 8.24
CA ILE A 187 4.69 29.04 6.98
C ILE A 187 4.06 29.85 5.86
N SER A 188 2.94 30.52 6.11
CA SER A 188 2.28 31.39 5.14
C SER A 188 3.19 32.51 4.65
N SER A 189 3.94 33.14 5.55
CA SER A 189 4.90 34.16 5.20
C SER A 189 6.01 33.64 4.30
N CYS A 190 6.51 32.43 4.57
CA CYS A 190 7.52 31.78 3.72
C CYS A 190 6.98 31.38 2.34
N MET A 191 5.71 30.97 2.27
CA MET A 191 5.08 30.50 1.04
C MET A 191 4.38 31.61 0.24
N GLY A 192 4.32 32.83 0.75
CA GLY A 192 3.59 33.94 0.12
C GLY A 192 2.07 33.73 0.09
N THR A 193 1.52 32.94 1.01
CA THR A 193 0.08 32.67 1.12
C THR A 193 -0.55 33.47 2.26
N ARG A 194 -1.88 33.58 2.24
CA ARG A 194 -2.60 34.37 3.23
C ARG A 194 -2.67 33.70 4.61
N TYR A 195 -2.92 32.43 4.63
CA TYR A 195 -2.96 31.59 5.83
C TYR A 195 -2.80 30.12 5.43
N THR A 196 -1.99 29.38 6.17
CA THR A 196 -1.75 27.96 5.91
C THR A 196 -2.30 27.12 7.07
N VAL A 197 -3.23 26.25 6.76
CA VAL A 197 -3.71 25.23 7.69
C VAL A 197 -2.76 24.03 7.61
N ILE A 198 -2.23 23.63 8.76
CA ILE A 198 -1.38 22.44 8.87
C ILE A 198 -2.27 21.27 9.27
N SER A 199 -2.58 20.42 8.32
CA SER A 199 -3.35 19.20 8.58
C SER A 199 -2.45 18.13 9.20
N VAL A 200 -2.90 17.53 10.28
CA VAL A 200 -2.24 16.40 10.95
C VAL A 200 -3.16 15.19 10.89
N GLY A 201 -2.59 14.08 10.50
CA GLY A 201 -3.28 12.80 10.50
C GLY A 201 -2.25 11.68 10.67
N ARG A 202 -2.62 10.61 11.33
CA ARG A 202 -1.72 9.52 11.69
C ARG A 202 -0.95 8.96 10.48
N VAL A 203 -1.65 8.61 9.41
CA VAL A 203 -1.03 8.07 8.20
C VAL A 203 -0.27 9.15 7.44
N MET A 204 -0.90 10.30 7.20
CA MET A 204 -0.31 11.40 6.44
C MET A 204 0.97 11.93 7.07
N THR A 205 1.02 12.08 8.39
CA THR A 205 2.20 12.54 9.11
C THR A 205 3.35 11.53 9.03
N CYS A 206 3.06 10.23 9.15
CA CYS A 206 4.06 9.18 8.97
C CYS A 206 4.64 9.18 7.55
N VAL A 207 3.78 9.23 6.53
CA VAL A 207 4.22 9.27 5.13
C VAL A 207 5.07 10.51 4.84
N LEU A 208 4.65 11.69 5.32
CA LEU A 208 5.44 12.91 5.20
C LEU A 208 6.81 12.77 5.88
N GLY A 209 6.84 12.16 7.07
CA GLY A 209 8.09 11.89 7.79
C GLY A 209 9.03 10.96 7.02
N MET A 210 8.50 9.95 6.35
CA MET A 210 9.27 9.05 5.48
C MET A 210 9.84 9.81 4.27
N ILE A 211 9.03 10.62 3.61
CA ILE A 211 9.47 11.45 2.46
C ILE A 211 10.58 12.41 2.89
N VAL A 212 10.38 13.16 3.97
CA VAL A 212 11.38 14.13 4.49
C VAL A 212 12.68 13.42 4.88
N ARG A 213 12.61 12.24 5.49
CA ARG A 213 13.79 11.44 5.80
C ARG A 213 14.55 11.06 4.52
N ARG A 214 13.82 10.56 3.53
CA ARG A 214 14.40 10.18 2.23
C ARG A 214 15.04 11.36 1.51
N GLU A 215 14.37 12.52 1.51
CA GLU A 215 14.93 13.76 0.95
C GLU A 215 16.23 14.18 1.64
N ARG A 216 16.30 14.06 2.97
CA ARG A 216 17.52 14.33 3.72
C ARG A 216 18.64 13.35 3.37
N GLU A 217 18.33 12.07 3.27
CA GLU A 217 19.30 11.05 2.84
C GLU A 217 19.86 11.35 1.44
N ILE A 218 18.98 11.75 0.50
CA ILE A 218 19.39 12.12 -0.87
C ILE A 218 20.32 13.35 -0.85
N ARG A 219 19.94 14.39 -0.10
CA ARG A 219 20.75 15.62 -0.01
C ARG A 219 22.08 15.43 0.70
N GLN A 220 22.16 14.50 1.64
CA GLN A 220 23.36 14.16 2.40
C GLN A 220 24.16 13.02 1.75
N PHE A 221 23.66 12.49 0.64
CA PHE A 221 24.29 11.34 0.00
C PHE A 221 25.69 11.68 -0.53
N VAL A 222 26.69 10.97 -0.02
CA VAL A 222 28.05 11.04 -0.50
C VAL A 222 28.30 9.85 -1.43
N LYS A 223 28.66 10.15 -2.67
CA LYS A 223 28.99 9.11 -3.65
C LYS A 223 30.26 8.38 -3.22
N MET A 224 30.16 7.09 -2.98
CA MET A 224 31.30 6.23 -2.68
C MET A 224 31.41 5.13 -3.75
N PRO A 225 32.56 4.94 -4.36
CA PRO A 225 32.78 3.86 -5.32
C PRO A 225 32.69 2.51 -4.61
N PHE A 226 32.23 1.49 -5.30
CA PHE A 226 32.40 0.11 -4.89
C PHE A 226 32.87 -0.72 -6.09
N TYR A 227 33.49 -1.87 -5.82
CA TYR A 227 34.17 -2.65 -6.81
C TYR A 227 33.55 -4.04 -6.89
N ARG A 228 33.19 -4.46 -8.11
CA ARG A 228 32.70 -5.81 -8.38
C ARG A 228 33.77 -6.61 -9.11
N VAL A 229 33.87 -7.88 -8.80
CA VAL A 229 34.72 -8.81 -9.52
C VAL A 229 33.86 -9.55 -10.53
N LEU A 230 34.17 -9.36 -11.78
CA LEU A 230 33.50 -10.02 -12.91
C LEU A 230 34.40 -11.09 -13.48
N SER A 231 33.82 -12.17 -13.94
CA SER A 231 34.51 -13.27 -14.61
C SER A 231 33.92 -13.51 -15.99
N SER A 232 34.73 -13.85 -16.95
CA SER A 232 34.33 -14.34 -18.26
C SER A 232 34.80 -15.79 -18.38
N MET A 233 33.90 -16.70 -18.70
CA MET A 233 34.16 -18.12 -18.76
C MET A 233 33.80 -18.66 -20.13
N VAL A 234 34.65 -19.50 -20.68
CA VAL A 234 34.36 -20.26 -21.92
C VAL A 234 33.75 -21.60 -21.56
N CYS A 235 32.57 -21.87 -22.09
CA CYS A 235 31.84 -23.11 -21.90
C CYS A 235 31.48 -23.68 -23.30
N GLY A 236 32.30 -24.59 -23.82
CA GLY A 236 32.16 -25.03 -25.20
C GLY A 236 32.46 -23.87 -26.18
N GLU A 237 31.50 -23.58 -27.05
CA GLU A 237 31.58 -22.45 -28.00
C GLU A 237 30.99 -21.13 -27.45
N SER A 238 30.47 -21.14 -26.23
CA SER A 238 29.78 -19.98 -25.62
C SER A 238 30.64 -19.35 -24.53
N THR A 239 30.59 -18.03 -24.43
CA THR A 239 31.15 -17.26 -23.32
C THR A 239 30.08 -16.88 -22.34
N ILE A 240 30.29 -17.16 -21.05
CA ILE A 240 29.38 -16.84 -19.96
C ILE A 240 30.02 -15.80 -19.07
N GLU A 241 29.33 -14.68 -18.83
CA GLU A 241 29.78 -13.69 -17.87
C GLU A 241 29.20 -14.00 -16.49
N GLY A 242 30.05 -13.96 -15.47
CA GLY A 242 29.69 -14.18 -14.09
C GLY A 242 30.09 -13.01 -13.20
N GLU A 243 29.45 -12.90 -12.06
CA GLU A 243 29.77 -11.91 -11.03
C GLU A 243 30.00 -12.62 -9.71
N PHE A 244 31.10 -12.26 -9.02
CA PHE A 244 31.36 -12.79 -7.68
C PHE A 244 30.26 -12.38 -6.72
N ARG A 245 29.79 -13.36 -5.93
CA ARG A 245 28.88 -13.14 -4.79
C ARG A 245 29.36 -13.93 -3.58
N ALA A 246 29.40 -13.26 -2.44
CA ALA A 246 29.68 -13.88 -1.17
C ALA A 246 28.48 -14.69 -0.67
N VAL A 247 28.48 -15.99 -0.93
CA VAL A 247 27.42 -16.92 -0.49
C VAL A 247 27.75 -17.50 0.89
N LYS A 248 26.74 -18.04 1.58
CA LYS A 248 26.90 -18.70 2.89
C LYS A 248 27.98 -19.80 2.80
N GLY A 249 28.95 -19.73 3.70
CA GLY A 249 30.11 -20.63 3.73
C GLY A 249 31.34 -20.10 2.94
N SER A 250 31.25 -18.98 2.21
CA SER A 250 32.43 -18.33 1.62
C SER A 250 33.14 -17.42 2.62
N ALA A 251 34.45 -17.20 2.41
CA ALA A 251 35.29 -16.36 3.28
C ALA A 251 34.81 -14.90 3.41
N TYR A 252 34.05 -14.42 2.43
CA TYR A 252 33.54 -13.05 2.40
C TYR A 252 32.06 -12.95 2.81
N PHE A 253 31.40 -14.03 3.21
CA PHE A 253 30.00 -13.99 3.62
C PHE A 253 29.81 -13.08 4.85
N GLN A 254 28.94 -12.08 4.73
CA GLN A 254 28.70 -11.04 5.74
C GLN A 254 29.96 -10.25 6.16
N SER A 255 30.96 -10.21 5.34
CA SER A 255 32.19 -9.49 5.64
C SER A 255 31.95 -7.97 5.66
N PRO A 256 32.52 -7.23 6.63
CA PRO A 256 32.46 -5.77 6.67
C PRO A 256 33.18 -5.09 5.49
N LYS A 257 34.00 -5.84 4.73
CA LYS A 257 34.68 -5.39 3.52
C LYS A 257 33.76 -5.26 2.32
N LEU A 258 32.53 -5.79 2.41
CA LEU A 258 31.52 -5.71 1.36
C LEU A 258 30.40 -4.72 1.76
N TYR A 259 29.81 -4.05 0.77
CA TYR A 259 28.54 -3.33 0.96
C TYR A 259 27.36 -4.27 0.95
N LYS A 260 27.38 -5.22 0.04
CA LYS A 260 26.42 -6.30 -0.13
C LYS A 260 27.20 -7.54 -0.52
N GLU A 261 26.53 -8.57 -0.92
CA GLU A 261 27.15 -9.86 -1.28
C GLU A 261 28.18 -9.78 -2.43
N ASN A 262 28.17 -8.72 -3.25
CA ASN A 262 28.93 -8.61 -4.50
C ASN A 262 29.80 -7.35 -4.64
N GLY A 263 29.74 -6.42 -3.71
CA GLY A 263 30.42 -5.12 -3.85
C GLY A 263 31.48 -4.87 -2.80
N PHE A 264 32.76 -4.90 -3.17
CA PHE A 264 33.87 -4.54 -2.28
C PHE A 264 33.92 -3.03 -2.04
N LYS A 265 34.18 -2.63 -0.80
CA LYS A 265 34.35 -1.21 -0.42
C LYS A 265 35.66 -0.63 -0.92
N GLU A 266 36.69 -1.45 -1.02
CA GLU A 266 38.04 -1.06 -1.43
C GLU A 266 38.51 -1.89 -2.63
N LYS A 267 39.20 -1.22 -3.55
CA LYS A 267 39.73 -1.83 -4.78
C LYS A 267 40.75 -2.92 -4.47
N GLU A 268 41.57 -2.68 -3.47
CA GLU A 268 42.62 -3.58 -3.01
C GLU A 268 42.07 -4.93 -2.54
N GLU A 269 40.92 -4.92 -1.88
CA GLU A 269 40.26 -6.16 -1.44
C GLU A 269 39.70 -6.97 -2.63
N ALA A 270 39.17 -6.29 -3.63
CA ALA A 270 38.78 -6.94 -4.88
C ALA A 270 39.99 -7.53 -5.64
N GLN A 271 41.13 -6.80 -5.65
CA GLN A 271 42.37 -7.28 -6.26
C GLN A 271 42.96 -8.49 -5.53
N LYS A 272 42.88 -8.53 -4.18
CA LYS A 272 43.32 -9.69 -3.39
C LYS A 272 42.51 -10.93 -3.76
N LEU A 273 41.19 -10.81 -3.92
CA LEU A 273 40.37 -11.93 -4.37
C LEU A 273 40.80 -12.43 -5.73
N ILE A 274 41.07 -11.53 -6.70
CA ILE A 274 41.55 -11.91 -8.04
C ILE A 274 42.93 -12.57 -7.95
N ALA A 275 43.85 -12.07 -7.14
CA ALA A 275 45.16 -12.65 -6.93
C ALA A 275 45.06 -14.09 -6.42
N VAL A 276 44.29 -14.31 -5.36
CA VAL A 276 44.05 -15.66 -4.81
C VAL A 276 43.44 -16.61 -5.87
N LEU A 277 42.51 -16.13 -6.68
CA LEU A 277 41.92 -16.94 -7.75
C LEU A 277 42.96 -17.27 -8.86
N LYS A 278 43.91 -16.36 -9.14
CA LYS A 278 44.97 -16.56 -10.15
C LYS A 278 46.13 -17.42 -9.66
N GLU A 279 46.35 -17.53 -8.35
CA GLU A 279 47.37 -18.41 -7.75
C GLU A 279 47.03 -19.89 -7.82
N GLY A 280 45.74 -20.21 -8.09
CA GLY A 280 45.29 -21.56 -8.34
C GLY A 280 45.82 -22.15 -9.65
N THR A 281 45.51 -23.43 -9.91
CA THR A 281 45.89 -24.09 -11.17
C THR A 281 45.31 -23.37 -12.37
N SER A 282 46.15 -23.00 -13.32
CA SER A 282 45.73 -22.38 -14.58
C SER A 282 45.54 -23.46 -15.66
N PRO A 283 44.39 -23.49 -16.36
CA PRO A 283 43.26 -22.57 -16.26
C PRO A 283 42.37 -22.88 -15.05
N LEU A 284 41.81 -21.81 -14.46
CA LEU A 284 40.83 -21.93 -13.41
C LEU A 284 39.57 -22.63 -13.95
N THR A 285 39.09 -23.63 -13.22
CA THR A 285 37.92 -24.41 -13.63
C THR A 285 36.76 -24.18 -12.68
N CYS A 286 35.54 -24.16 -13.19
CA CYS A 286 34.33 -24.00 -12.40
C CYS A 286 33.27 -25.02 -12.80
N ARG A 287 32.34 -25.33 -11.87
CA ARG A 287 31.21 -26.23 -12.09
C ARG A 287 29.89 -25.48 -11.94
N ILE A 288 29.00 -25.72 -12.89
CA ILE A 288 27.61 -25.26 -12.74
C ILE A 288 26.94 -26.12 -11.67
N VAL A 289 26.51 -25.47 -10.56
CA VAL A 289 25.86 -26.16 -9.44
C VAL A 289 24.35 -26.20 -9.62
N SER A 290 23.76 -25.11 -10.15
CA SER A 290 22.33 -25.06 -10.44
C SER A 290 22.02 -24.05 -11.54
N ILE A 291 20.96 -24.33 -12.30
CA ILE A 291 20.41 -23.40 -13.29
C ILE A 291 18.93 -23.23 -12.96
N GLU A 292 18.50 -22.03 -12.61
CA GLU A 292 17.10 -21.69 -12.41
C GLU A 292 16.57 -20.85 -13.56
N LYS A 293 15.47 -21.31 -14.18
CA LYS A 293 14.74 -20.53 -15.18
C LYS A 293 13.64 -19.74 -14.49
N LYS A 294 13.77 -18.44 -14.36
CA LYS A 294 12.69 -17.56 -13.88
C LYS A 294 11.94 -16.97 -15.07
N LYS A 295 10.60 -17.17 -15.09
CA LYS A 295 9.72 -16.41 -15.97
C LYS A 295 9.42 -15.09 -15.27
N GLU A 296 9.99 -14.00 -15.72
CA GLU A 296 9.52 -12.68 -15.31
C GLU A 296 8.20 -12.36 -16.04
N LYS A 297 7.12 -12.22 -15.28
CA LYS A 297 5.93 -11.53 -15.78
C LYS A 297 6.31 -10.04 -15.84
N LYS A 298 6.47 -9.48 -17.02
CA LYS A 298 6.47 -8.02 -17.18
C LYS A 298 5.07 -7.52 -16.78
N ASN A 299 4.96 -6.96 -15.60
CA ASN A 299 3.93 -5.97 -15.35
C ASN A 299 4.41 -4.71 -16.09
N GLU A 300 3.71 -4.32 -17.13
CA GLU A 300 3.88 -3.02 -17.77
C GLU A 300 3.41 -1.96 -16.79
N ILE A 301 4.31 -1.53 -15.92
CA ILE A 301 4.16 -0.24 -15.26
C ILE A 301 4.60 0.77 -16.32
N GLN A 302 3.66 1.51 -16.88
CA GLN A 302 3.99 2.67 -17.72
C GLN A 302 4.85 3.60 -16.86
N PRO A 303 6.06 3.96 -17.30
CA PRO A 303 6.88 4.91 -16.58
C PRO A 303 6.14 6.26 -16.58
N ILE A 304 5.95 6.83 -15.40
CA ILE A 304 5.65 8.26 -15.28
C ILE A 304 6.91 8.96 -15.76
N VAL A 305 6.85 9.53 -16.94
CA VAL A 305 7.93 10.35 -17.50
C VAL A 305 7.88 11.69 -16.78
N PHE A 306 8.77 11.89 -15.83
CA PHE A 306 9.18 13.24 -15.45
C PHE A 306 10.20 13.68 -16.49
N GLU A 307 9.90 14.69 -17.27
CA GLU A 307 10.89 15.40 -18.07
C GLU A 307 11.78 16.20 -17.11
N PRO A 308 13.07 15.89 -16.96
CA PRO A 308 14.00 16.79 -16.32
C PRO A 308 14.50 17.75 -17.38
N GLU A 309 14.43 19.04 -17.12
CA GLU A 309 15.20 20.05 -17.82
C GLU A 309 16.71 19.65 -17.79
N GLU A 310 17.32 19.83 -18.92
CA GLU A 310 18.64 19.39 -19.34
C GLU A 310 19.75 19.53 -18.31
N GLU A 311 20.28 18.40 -17.80
CA GLU A 311 21.68 18.14 -17.64
C GLU A 311 21.90 16.63 -17.73
N GLU A 312 22.58 16.21 -18.81
CA GLU A 312 22.90 14.82 -19.09
C GLU A 312 23.78 14.20 -18.01
N VAL A 313 23.18 13.45 -17.09
CA VAL A 313 23.91 12.41 -16.36
C VAL A 313 23.52 11.06 -16.94
N ARG A 314 24.34 10.54 -17.82
CA ARG A 314 24.23 9.16 -18.32
C ARG A 314 24.40 8.21 -17.14
N MET A 315 23.28 7.74 -16.60
CA MET A 315 23.26 6.60 -15.71
C MET A 315 23.44 5.32 -16.53
N GLY A 316 24.62 4.72 -16.44
CA GLY A 316 24.86 3.38 -16.96
C GLY A 316 23.94 2.38 -16.28
N ARG A 317 23.00 1.85 -17.01
CA ARG A 317 22.13 0.73 -16.58
C ARG A 317 22.95 -0.55 -16.60
N PRO A 318 22.95 -1.38 -15.56
CA PRO A 318 23.31 -2.77 -15.70
C PRO A 318 22.11 -3.51 -16.29
N THR A 319 21.98 -3.51 -17.59
CA THR A 319 21.00 -4.33 -18.27
C THR A 319 21.74 -5.22 -19.24
N VAL A 320 21.89 -6.48 -18.88
CA VAL A 320 22.08 -7.51 -19.89
C VAL A 320 20.70 -7.77 -20.49
N LEU A 321 20.33 -6.98 -21.48
CA LEU A 321 19.22 -7.28 -22.36
C LEU A 321 19.78 -8.12 -23.51
N LEU A 322 19.63 -9.44 -23.41
CA LEU A 322 19.56 -10.25 -24.60
C LEU A 322 18.22 -9.95 -25.27
N ALA A 323 18.26 -9.15 -26.34
CA ALA A 323 17.15 -9.02 -27.26
C ALA A 323 16.80 -10.45 -27.76
N ASP A 324 15.51 -10.71 -27.78
CA ASP A 324 14.83 -11.81 -28.47
C ASP A 324 14.63 -13.17 -27.83
N GLN A 325 14.89 -13.43 -26.58
CA GLN A 325 14.08 -14.45 -25.91
C GLN A 325 14.09 -14.24 -24.40
N LYS A 326 12.93 -13.90 -23.86
CA LYS A 326 12.59 -13.62 -22.45
C LYS A 326 12.88 -14.78 -21.50
N LYS A 327 14.14 -15.11 -21.29
CA LYS A 327 14.55 -16.12 -20.30
C LYS A 327 15.81 -15.62 -19.59
N THR A 328 15.65 -15.05 -18.40
CA THR A 328 16.80 -14.79 -17.52
C THR A 328 17.23 -16.12 -16.91
N ILE A 329 18.42 -16.56 -17.19
CA ILE A 329 19.05 -17.74 -16.55
C ILE A 329 19.86 -17.18 -15.38
N GLN A 330 19.45 -17.46 -14.14
CA GLN A 330 20.30 -17.23 -12.96
C GLN A 330 20.93 -18.57 -12.58
N GLY A 331 22.26 -18.61 -12.59
CA GLY A 331 23.05 -19.75 -12.16
C GLY A 331 23.97 -19.39 -11.00
N ILE A 332 24.12 -20.27 -10.03
CA ILE A 332 25.17 -20.19 -9.02
C ILE A 332 26.31 -21.05 -9.51
N LEU A 333 27.44 -20.40 -9.84
CA LEU A 333 28.66 -21.07 -10.20
C LEU A 333 29.52 -21.22 -8.95
N ARG A 334 29.83 -22.46 -8.57
CA ARG A 334 30.87 -22.74 -7.58
C ARG A 334 32.13 -23.19 -8.29
N TYR A 335 33.24 -22.71 -7.78
CA TYR A 335 34.57 -23.09 -8.25
C TYR A 335 34.91 -24.53 -7.84
N GLU A 336 34.66 -25.50 -8.72
CA GLU A 336 35.07 -26.90 -8.57
C GLU A 336 35.26 -27.52 -9.98
N GLY A 337 36.42 -27.35 -10.55
CA GLY A 337 37.00 -28.05 -11.73
C GLY A 337 36.18 -28.21 -13.02
N ASN A 338 36.78 -27.96 -14.13
CA ASN A 338 36.63 -28.36 -15.56
C ASN A 338 36.13 -27.36 -16.62
N ASN A 339 35.88 -26.07 -16.35
CA ASN A 339 35.68 -25.07 -17.40
C ASN A 339 36.68 -23.93 -17.27
N GLN A 340 37.27 -23.48 -18.37
CA GLN A 340 38.34 -22.47 -18.39
C GLN A 340 37.76 -21.07 -18.12
N LEU A 341 38.33 -20.36 -17.15
CA LEU A 341 38.13 -18.94 -16.95
C LEU A 341 39.04 -18.15 -17.87
N SER A 342 38.49 -17.42 -18.83
CA SER A 342 39.24 -16.69 -19.83
C SER A 342 39.70 -15.32 -19.34
N ASP A 343 38.95 -14.67 -18.46
CA ASP A 343 39.28 -13.32 -17.98
C ASP A 343 38.66 -12.99 -16.62
N LEU A 344 39.39 -12.22 -15.81
CA LEU A 344 38.94 -11.65 -14.55
C LEU A 344 39.18 -10.14 -14.58
N LYS A 345 38.11 -9.36 -14.45
CA LYS A 345 38.18 -7.91 -14.42
C LYS A 345 37.44 -7.31 -13.22
N ILE A 346 37.87 -6.11 -12.83
CA ILE A 346 37.20 -5.31 -11.81
C ILE A 346 36.39 -4.24 -12.52
N ASP A 347 35.11 -4.15 -12.20
CA ASP A 347 34.24 -3.07 -12.64
C ASP A 347 33.97 -2.11 -11.50
N THR A 348 34.03 -0.80 -11.77
CA THR A 348 33.84 0.26 -10.78
C THR A 348 32.49 0.89 -10.98
N PHE A 349 31.68 0.86 -9.94
CA PHE A 349 30.35 1.48 -9.93
C PHE A 349 30.39 2.77 -9.12
N PRO A 350 29.96 3.91 -9.71
CA PRO A 350 30.06 5.21 -9.05
C PRO A 350 29.05 5.42 -7.91
N TYR A 351 28.11 4.50 -7.71
CA TYR A 351 27.02 4.70 -6.73
C TYR A 351 26.70 3.46 -5.93
N VAL A 352 26.56 3.61 -4.62
CA VAL A 352 25.84 2.68 -3.77
C VAL A 352 24.38 3.15 -3.72
N ILE A 353 23.49 2.45 -4.40
CA ILE A 353 22.07 2.67 -4.22
C ILE A 353 21.72 2.08 -2.85
N GLY A 354 21.41 2.95 -1.90
CA GLY A 354 20.94 2.52 -0.59
C GLY A 354 19.71 1.62 -0.78
N SER A 355 19.73 0.47 -0.13
CA SER A 355 18.54 -0.39 -0.07
C SER A 355 17.41 0.35 0.60
N ALA A 356 16.25 0.39 -0.06
CA ALA A 356 15.00 0.66 0.60
C ALA A 356 14.65 -0.47 1.58
#